data_95666f408f1e1a33e0e4de18b798370c
#
_entry.id   95666f408f1e1a33e0e4de18b798370c
#
_cell.length_a   1.000
_cell.length_b   1.000
_cell.length_c   1.000
_cell.angle_alpha   90.00
_cell.angle_beta   90.00
_cell.angle_gamma   90.00
#
_symmetry.space_group_name_H-M   'P 1'
#
loop_
_entity.id
_entity.type
_entity.pdbx_description
1 polymer ?
#
loop_
_entity_poly.entity_id
_entity_poly.type
_entity_poly.pdbx_seq_one_letter_code
_entity_poly.pdbx_strand_id
1 'polypeptide(L)'
;MAITTFIPKLWAARLLQAYNRKLVFGALVNRNYEGEIRKHGDTVHINSLSDIAVKEYTPNTEIEGPDQLDTEDQTLVIDHGTYYNFYVDDVDKVQAAGDLMTTAMTNAADRLAEDAEDYIIGKVLADGGIKLSGKLTGENVWAEIVKIKTEMDKKNVPLANRNLVVPPAVEGVLLLDDRFVKGTKGEDRLENGAVARAAGFSIHVSNAPAMENSMVAFNRDSMTFANQLTETEAYRPEKRFADAVKGLSLCGAKVTRPDAVVVYTITA
;
A
#
# COMPACT_ATOMS: atom_id res chain seq x y z
N MET A 1 -4.35 -40.39 15.74
CA MET A 1 -5.10 -39.19 15.31
C MET A 1 -4.12 -38.28 14.59
N ALA A 2 -4.35 -38.02 13.34
CA ALA A 2 -3.40 -37.30 12.49
C ALA A 2 -3.40 -35.80 12.82
N ILE A 3 -2.26 -35.30 13.22
CA ILE A 3 -1.96 -33.88 13.50
C ILE A 3 -1.99 -33.03 12.21
N THR A 4 -2.22 -33.64 11.06
CA THR A 4 -2.11 -33.07 9.73
C THR A 4 -3.10 -31.94 9.42
N THR A 5 -4.25 -31.87 10.10
CA THR A 5 -5.28 -30.85 9.82
C THR A 5 -5.07 -29.53 10.57
N PHE A 6 -4.24 -29.53 11.62
CA PHE A 6 -4.03 -28.32 12.45
C PHE A 6 -2.87 -27.44 11.96
N ILE A 7 -1.88 -28.07 11.34
CA ILE A 7 -0.63 -27.41 10.89
C ILE A 7 -0.86 -26.36 9.79
N PRO A 8 -1.61 -26.62 8.71
CA PRO A 8 -1.82 -25.64 7.65
C PRO A 8 -2.51 -24.36 8.11
N LYS A 9 -3.48 -24.46 9.01
CA LYS A 9 -4.18 -23.29 9.57
C LYS A 9 -3.28 -22.42 10.43
N LEU A 10 -2.40 -23.04 11.21
CA LEU A 10 -1.41 -22.30 12.02
C LEU A 10 -0.38 -21.59 11.15
N TRP A 11 0.06 -22.21 10.07
CA TRP A 11 1.02 -21.64 9.14
C TRP A 11 0.41 -20.50 8.34
N ALA A 12 -0.81 -20.64 7.85
CA ALA A 12 -1.54 -19.58 7.18
C ALA A 12 -1.71 -18.34 8.08
N ALA A 13 -2.04 -18.54 9.37
CA ALA A 13 -2.16 -17.44 10.33
C ALA A 13 -0.82 -16.73 10.59
N ARG A 14 0.30 -17.46 10.69
CA ARG A 14 1.64 -16.87 10.85
C ARG A 14 2.10 -16.13 9.61
N LEU A 15 1.87 -16.68 8.43
CA LEU A 15 2.16 -16.05 7.16
C LEU A 15 1.39 -14.74 7.02
N LEU A 16 0.11 -14.73 7.29
CA LEU A 16 -0.72 -13.52 7.23
C LEU A 16 -0.25 -12.45 8.23
N GLN A 17 0.16 -12.85 9.43
CA GLN A 17 0.69 -11.90 10.43
C GLN A 17 2.02 -11.28 9.99
N ALA A 18 2.93 -12.05 9.40
CA ALA A 18 4.20 -11.55 8.87
C ALA A 18 3.97 -10.63 7.66
N TYR A 19 3.10 -11.04 6.72
CA TYR A 19 2.70 -10.27 5.57
C TYR A 19 2.19 -8.86 5.92
N ASN A 20 1.24 -8.78 6.86
CA ASN A 20 0.63 -7.51 7.26
C ASN A 20 1.61 -6.51 7.90
N ARG A 21 2.71 -6.99 8.48
CA ARG A 21 3.73 -6.11 9.10
C ARG A 21 4.62 -5.39 8.09
N LYS A 22 4.75 -5.91 6.87
CA LYS A 22 5.70 -5.40 5.87
C LYS A 22 5.08 -4.52 4.79
N LEU A 23 3.76 -4.58 4.61
CA LEU A 23 3.06 -3.71 3.69
C LEU A 23 3.05 -2.27 4.21
N VAL A 24 3.71 -1.35 3.51
CA VAL A 24 3.65 0.09 3.78
C VAL A 24 2.47 0.71 3.07
N PHE A 25 2.44 0.70 1.73
CA PHE A 25 1.31 1.21 0.96
C PHE A 25 0.03 0.46 1.25
N GLY A 26 0.07 -0.87 1.26
CA GLY A 26 -1.09 -1.69 1.54
C GLY A 26 -1.76 -1.44 2.90
N ALA A 27 -1.01 -0.92 3.89
CA ALA A 27 -1.56 -0.52 5.18
C ALA A 27 -2.17 0.90 5.19
N LEU A 28 -1.72 1.78 4.29
CA LEU A 28 -2.08 3.20 4.25
C LEU A 28 -3.27 3.50 3.33
N VAL A 29 -3.60 2.60 2.41
CA VAL A 29 -4.70 2.73 1.45
C VAL A 29 -6.02 2.18 1.97
N ASN A 30 -7.11 2.41 1.26
CA ASN A 30 -8.41 1.88 1.59
C ASN A 30 -8.47 0.36 1.28
N ARG A 31 -8.90 -0.44 2.27
CA ARG A 31 -9.03 -1.90 2.20
C ARG A 31 -10.47 -2.40 2.38
N ASN A 32 -11.46 -1.53 2.27
CA ASN A 32 -12.85 -1.88 2.57
C ASN A 32 -13.45 -2.93 1.64
N TYR A 33 -12.82 -3.19 0.50
CA TYR A 33 -13.33 -4.09 -0.54
C TYR A 33 -12.74 -5.51 -0.50
N GLU A 34 -11.90 -5.84 0.47
CA GLU A 34 -11.25 -7.16 0.58
C GLU A 34 -12.22 -8.32 0.73
N GLY A 35 -13.36 -8.10 1.41
CA GLY A 35 -14.36 -9.16 1.67
C GLY A 35 -15.15 -9.62 0.44
N GLU A 36 -15.07 -8.92 -0.68
CA GLU A 36 -15.82 -9.23 -1.90
C GLU A 36 -15.05 -10.12 -2.89
N ILE A 37 -13.75 -10.33 -2.67
CA ILE A 37 -12.89 -11.10 -3.56
C ILE A 37 -13.07 -12.60 -3.32
N ARG A 38 -13.29 -13.37 -4.38
CA ARG A 38 -13.41 -14.84 -4.32
C ARG A 38 -12.46 -15.57 -5.26
N LYS A 39 -12.13 -14.99 -6.43
CA LYS A 39 -11.31 -15.63 -7.47
C LYS A 39 -10.43 -14.61 -8.22
N HIS A 40 -9.37 -15.11 -8.85
CA HIS A 40 -8.61 -14.33 -9.82
C HIS A 40 -9.51 -13.91 -11.00
N GLY A 41 -9.44 -12.62 -11.35
CA GLY A 41 -10.28 -12.03 -12.39
C GLY A 41 -11.62 -11.50 -11.86
N ASP A 42 -11.90 -11.63 -10.56
CA ASP A 42 -13.07 -10.98 -9.95
C ASP A 42 -12.95 -9.46 -10.10
N THR A 43 -14.09 -8.84 -10.34
CA THR A 43 -14.21 -7.39 -10.44
C THR A 43 -15.08 -6.87 -9.31
N VAL A 44 -14.55 -5.91 -8.59
CA VAL A 44 -15.30 -5.19 -7.56
C VAL A 44 -15.72 -3.84 -8.12
N HIS A 45 -17.02 -3.57 -8.12
CA HIS A 45 -17.57 -2.32 -8.59
C HIS A 45 -17.55 -1.27 -7.49
N ILE A 46 -16.87 -0.17 -7.75
CA ILE A 46 -16.78 0.98 -6.84
C ILE A 46 -17.65 2.08 -7.41
N ASN A 47 -18.87 2.22 -6.89
CA ASN A 47 -19.78 3.26 -7.32
C ASN A 47 -19.40 4.60 -6.69
N SER A 48 -19.16 5.62 -7.51
CA SER A 48 -19.07 7.00 -7.09
C SER A 48 -20.26 7.78 -7.61
N LEU A 49 -20.80 8.68 -6.77
CA LEU A 49 -21.85 9.61 -7.19
C LEU A 49 -21.17 10.83 -7.83
N SER A 50 -21.74 11.31 -8.93
CA SER A 50 -21.35 12.59 -9.50
C SER A 50 -21.67 13.74 -8.55
N ASP A 51 -20.95 14.84 -8.66
CA ASP A 51 -21.19 16.04 -7.86
C ASP A 51 -22.60 16.59 -8.13
N ILE A 52 -23.29 16.95 -7.03
CA ILE A 52 -24.62 17.54 -7.10
C ILE A 52 -24.46 19.03 -7.39
N ALA A 53 -25.12 19.52 -8.43
CA ALA A 53 -25.17 20.94 -8.74
C ALA A 53 -26.00 21.69 -7.69
N VAL A 54 -25.36 22.64 -6.98
CA VAL A 54 -26.06 23.54 -6.06
C VAL A 54 -26.48 24.79 -6.83
N LYS A 55 -27.79 25.08 -6.85
CA LYS A 55 -28.37 26.19 -7.56
C LYS A 55 -28.77 27.30 -6.59
N GLU A 56 -28.68 28.55 -7.03
CA GLU A 56 -29.08 29.71 -6.23
C GLU A 56 -30.59 29.79 -6.13
N TYR A 57 -31.10 29.97 -4.90
CA TYR A 57 -32.54 30.16 -4.65
C TYR A 57 -32.94 31.65 -4.65
N THR A 58 -33.87 31.99 -5.52
CA THR A 58 -34.48 33.32 -5.52
C THR A 58 -35.91 33.24 -4.95
N PRO A 59 -36.29 34.05 -3.93
CA PRO A 59 -37.65 34.04 -3.38
C PRO A 59 -38.72 34.34 -4.44
N ASN A 60 -39.84 33.61 -4.38
CA ASN A 60 -40.97 33.71 -5.30
C ASN A 60 -40.71 33.29 -6.76
N THR A 61 -39.64 32.51 -7.00
CA THR A 61 -39.35 31.91 -8.29
C THR A 61 -39.50 30.40 -8.18
N GLU A 62 -40.08 29.76 -9.18
CA GLU A 62 -40.13 28.29 -9.24
C GLU A 62 -38.72 27.72 -9.32
N ILE A 63 -38.43 26.69 -8.53
CA ILE A 63 -37.18 25.97 -8.60
C ILE A 63 -37.16 25.06 -9.82
N GLU A 64 -36.01 24.87 -10.42
CA GLU A 64 -35.83 23.90 -11.49
C GLU A 64 -36.10 22.47 -10.99
N GLY A 65 -36.50 21.59 -11.92
CA GLY A 65 -36.74 20.19 -11.60
C GLY A 65 -35.55 19.49 -11.00
N PRO A 66 -35.74 18.33 -10.35
CA PRO A 66 -34.64 17.55 -9.77
C PRO A 66 -33.64 17.10 -10.85
N ASP A 67 -32.36 17.30 -10.61
CA ASP A 67 -31.30 16.77 -11.48
C ASP A 67 -31.22 15.26 -11.32
N GLN A 68 -30.94 14.55 -12.41
CA GLN A 68 -30.70 13.12 -12.37
C GLN A 68 -29.29 12.88 -11.79
N LEU A 69 -29.20 12.00 -10.81
CA LEU A 69 -27.91 11.59 -10.26
C LEU A 69 -27.27 10.57 -11.19
N ASP A 70 -26.12 10.91 -11.73
CA ASP A 70 -25.31 9.97 -12.48
C ASP A 70 -24.33 9.25 -11.55
N THR A 71 -24.18 7.95 -11.75
CA THR A 71 -23.23 7.12 -11.03
C THR A 71 -22.06 6.77 -11.96
N GLU A 72 -20.85 7.12 -11.55
CA GLU A 72 -19.66 6.61 -12.22
C GLU A 72 -19.28 5.27 -11.60
N ASP A 73 -19.29 4.23 -12.43
CA ASP A 73 -18.85 2.89 -12.02
C ASP A 73 -17.36 2.74 -12.29
N GLN A 74 -16.60 2.56 -11.23
CA GLN A 74 -15.18 2.25 -11.31
C GLN A 74 -14.96 0.79 -10.92
N THR A 75 -14.24 0.06 -11.75
CA THR A 75 -13.98 -1.35 -11.54
C THR A 75 -12.58 -1.58 -10.97
N LEU A 76 -12.48 -2.23 -9.81
CA LEU A 76 -11.24 -2.79 -9.29
C LEU A 76 -11.12 -4.24 -9.79
N VAL A 77 -10.06 -4.52 -10.55
CA VAL A 77 -9.79 -5.86 -11.08
C VAL A 77 -8.75 -6.56 -10.22
N ILE A 78 -8.98 -7.82 -9.88
CA ILE A 78 -8.04 -8.67 -9.17
C ILE A 78 -7.23 -9.44 -10.23
N ASP A 79 -6.19 -8.79 -10.74
CA ASP A 79 -5.40 -9.26 -11.88
C ASP A 79 -3.98 -9.75 -11.49
N HIS A 80 -3.55 -9.55 -10.25
CA HIS A 80 -2.24 -9.95 -9.79
C HIS A 80 -2.32 -11.19 -8.89
N GLY A 81 -1.76 -12.29 -9.37
CA GLY A 81 -1.72 -13.56 -8.65
C GLY A 81 -0.32 -14.07 -8.50
N THR A 82 0.13 -14.27 -7.27
CA THR A 82 1.45 -14.82 -6.93
C THR A 82 1.32 -16.05 -6.06
N TYR A 83 2.23 -17.00 -6.24
CA TYR A 83 2.24 -18.23 -5.46
C TYR A 83 3.63 -18.50 -4.91
N TYR A 84 3.67 -19.21 -3.80
CA TYR A 84 4.87 -19.84 -3.30
C TYR A 84 4.68 -21.35 -3.23
N ASN A 85 5.78 -22.07 -3.45
CA ASN A 85 5.82 -23.51 -3.31
C ASN A 85 7.25 -23.93 -2.92
N PHE A 86 7.39 -24.48 -1.73
CA PHE A 86 8.67 -24.97 -1.24
C PHE A 86 8.50 -26.28 -0.48
N TYR A 87 9.59 -27.02 -0.34
CA TYR A 87 9.61 -28.26 0.43
C TYR A 87 10.81 -28.27 1.39
N VAL A 88 10.67 -29.02 2.45
CA VAL A 88 11.74 -29.31 3.42
C VAL A 88 11.91 -30.83 3.46
N ASP A 89 13.14 -31.29 3.17
CA ASP A 89 13.47 -32.71 3.19
C ASP A 89 13.38 -33.28 4.62
N ASP A 90 12.94 -34.53 4.75
CA ASP A 90 12.78 -35.18 6.06
C ASP A 90 14.14 -35.33 6.78
N VAL A 91 15.23 -35.51 6.04
CA VAL A 91 16.58 -35.64 6.61
C VAL A 91 17.07 -34.28 7.12
N ASP A 92 16.87 -33.21 6.35
CA ASP A 92 17.25 -31.85 6.73
C ASP A 92 16.45 -31.36 7.95
N LYS A 93 15.18 -31.72 8.02
CA LYS A 93 14.30 -31.40 9.16
C LYS A 93 14.81 -31.99 10.47
N VAL A 94 15.38 -33.18 10.45
CA VAL A 94 15.94 -33.86 11.63
C VAL A 94 17.32 -33.32 12.01
N GLN A 95 18.11 -32.91 11.02
CA GLN A 95 19.49 -32.43 11.23
C GLN A 95 19.56 -30.95 11.59
N ALA A 96 18.56 -30.16 11.23
CA ALA A 96 18.57 -28.74 11.50
C ALA A 96 18.24 -28.42 12.97
N ALA A 97 19.09 -27.63 13.59
CA ALA A 97 18.83 -27.06 14.90
C ALA A 97 17.88 -25.87 14.74
N GLY A 98 16.57 -26.11 14.74
CA GLY A 98 15.55 -25.04 14.68
C GLY A 98 14.33 -25.39 13.82
N ASP A 99 13.32 -24.51 13.86
CA ASP A 99 12.09 -24.66 13.07
C ASP A 99 12.28 -24.08 11.66
N LEU A 100 12.89 -24.87 10.75
CA LEU A 100 13.10 -24.50 9.35
C LEU A 100 11.80 -24.13 8.65
N MET A 101 10.71 -24.83 8.94
CA MET A 101 9.43 -24.60 8.32
C MET A 101 8.88 -23.22 8.68
N THR A 102 8.95 -22.81 9.94
CA THR A 102 8.52 -21.48 10.37
C THR A 102 9.36 -20.38 9.74
N THR A 103 10.67 -20.59 9.63
CA THR A 103 11.58 -19.63 8.96
C THR A 103 11.26 -19.51 7.48
N ALA A 104 11.03 -20.62 6.78
CA ALA A 104 10.65 -20.62 5.38
C ALA A 104 9.29 -19.95 5.13
N MET A 105 8.30 -20.16 6.02
CA MET A 105 7.00 -19.50 5.94
C MET A 105 7.12 -17.98 6.16
N THR A 106 7.96 -17.53 7.09
CA THR A 106 8.20 -16.10 7.29
C THR A 106 8.85 -15.47 6.06
N ASN A 107 9.84 -16.15 5.46
CA ASN A 107 10.47 -15.67 4.23
C ASN A 107 9.47 -15.63 3.05
N ALA A 108 8.63 -16.64 2.92
CA ALA A 108 7.57 -16.64 1.89
C ALA A 108 6.59 -15.47 2.07
N ALA A 109 6.20 -15.17 3.31
CA ALA A 109 5.35 -14.03 3.64
C ALA A 109 6.02 -12.70 3.26
N ASP A 110 7.30 -12.57 3.56
CA ASP A 110 8.07 -11.38 3.24
C ASP A 110 8.13 -11.13 1.73
N ARG A 111 8.39 -12.18 0.96
CA ARG A 111 8.44 -12.10 -0.51
C ARG A 111 7.09 -11.80 -1.14
N LEU A 112 6.01 -12.38 -0.63
CA LEU A 112 4.66 -12.04 -1.08
C LEU A 112 4.30 -10.58 -0.77
N ALA A 113 4.74 -10.07 0.39
CA ALA A 113 4.49 -8.68 0.76
C ALA A 113 5.29 -7.71 -0.11
N GLU A 114 6.55 -8.00 -0.41
CA GLU A 114 7.39 -7.21 -1.33
C GLU A 114 6.76 -7.15 -2.72
N ASP A 115 6.31 -8.28 -3.26
CA ASP A 115 5.69 -8.34 -4.59
C ASP A 115 4.37 -7.55 -4.65
N ALA A 116 3.51 -7.69 -3.63
CA ALA A 116 2.27 -6.92 -3.55
C ALA A 116 2.52 -5.41 -3.41
N GLU A 117 3.56 -5.01 -2.65
CA GLU A 117 3.97 -3.62 -2.50
C GLU A 117 4.45 -3.05 -3.84
N ASP A 118 5.33 -3.76 -4.55
CA ASP A 118 5.82 -3.37 -5.88
C ASP A 118 4.68 -3.23 -6.88
N TYR A 119 3.70 -4.13 -6.84
CA TYR A 119 2.51 -4.05 -7.68
C TYR A 119 1.68 -2.80 -7.39
N ILE A 120 1.41 -2.49 -6.10
CA ILE A 120 0.68 -1.27 -5.70
C ILE A 120 1.45 -0.03 -6.20
N ILE A 121 2.74 0.04 -5.96
CA ILE A 121 3.59 1.17 -6.37
C ILE A 121 3.54 1.34 -7.89
N GLY A 122 3.65 0.26 -8.65
CA GLY A 122 3.55 0.29 -10.11
C GLY A 122 2.24 0.92 -10.59
N LYS A 123 1.11 0.55 -10.01
CA LYS A 123 -0.21 1.15 -10.31
C LYS A 123 -0.27 2.63 -9.93
N VAL A 124 0.27 3.00 -8.77
CA VAL A 124 0.28 4.39 -8.31
C VAL A 124 1.12 5.29 -9.18
N LEU A 125 2.32 4.86 -9.56
CA LEU A 125 3.22 5.62 -10.42
C LEU A 125 2.64 5.81 -11.84
N ALA A 126 1.89 4.81 -12.32
CA ALA A 126 1.22 4.86 -13.63
C ALA A 126 0.01 5.80 -13.61
N ASP A 127 -0.89 5.60 -12.63
CA ASP A 127 -2.24 6.17 -12.62
C ASP A 127 -2.36 7.44 -11.75
N GLY A 128 -1.30 7.84 -11.03
CA GLY A 128 -1.29 9.09 -10.25
C GLY A 128 -1.52 10.31 -11.13
N GLY A 129 -2.54 11.14 -10.78
CA GLY A 129 -3.01 12.22 -11.66
C GLY A 129 -2.10 13.45 -11.65
N ILE A 130 -1.44 13.77 -10.54
CA ILE A 130 -0.56 14.94 -10.43
C ILE A 130 0.89 14.46 -10.50
N LYS A 131 1.59 14.83 -11.59
CA LYS A 131 2.99 14.47 -11.79
C LYS A 131 3.87 15.70 -11.61
N LEU A 132 4.77 15.66 -10.66
CA LEU A 132 5.75 16.69 -10.38
C LEU A 132 7.15 16.12 -10.53
N SER A 133 8.14 16.98 -10.75
CA SER A 133 9.54 16.57 -10.81
C SER A 133 10.44 17.70 -10.31
N GLY A 134 11.58 17.35 -9.78
CA GLY A 134 12.59 18.32 -9.37
C GLY A 134 13.77 17.65 -8.69
N LYS A 135 14.83 18.43 -8.51
CA LYS A 135 16.01 18.02 -7.77
C LYS A 135 15.78 18.24 -6.28
N LEU A 136 16.08 17.23 -5.46
CA LEU A 136 15.99 17.35 -4.00
C LEU A 136 17.37 17.59 -3.38
N THR A 137 17.43 18.58 -2.50
CA THR A 137 18.58 18.92 -1.69
C THR A 137 18.14 19.20 -0.25
N GLY A 138 19.08 19.19 0.73
CA GLY A 138 18.75 19.52 2.11
C GLY A 138 18.12 20.90 2.30
N GLU A 139 18.39 21.84 1.38
CA GLU A 139 17.87 23.21 1.48
C GLU A 139 16.45 23.35 0.90
N ASN A 140 16.09 22.55 -0.15
CA ASN A 140 14.83 22.72 -0.87
C ASN A 140 13.78 21.65 -0.58
N VAL A 141 14.12 20.56 0.10
CA VAL A 141 13.21 19.43 0.34
C VAL A 141 11.89 19.88 0.99
N TRP A 142 11.96 20.82 1.92
CA TRP A 142 10.77 21.39 2.54
C TRP A 142 9.89 22.14 1.53
N ALA A 143 10.50 22.96 0.68
CA ALA A 143 9.77 23.73 -0.32
C ALA A 143 9.05 22.81 -1.32
N GLU A 144 9.69 21.71 -1.70
CA GLU A 144 9.06 20.72 -2.60
C GLU A 144 7.91 19.96 -1.91
N ILE A 145 8.02 19.62 -0.61
CA ILE A 145 6.91 19.04 0.15
C ILE A 145 5.74 20.03 0.25
N VAL A 146 6.03 21.32 0.50
CA VAL A 146 4.99 22.37 0.53
C VAL A 146 4.33 22.53 -0.85
N LYS A 147 5.09 22.41 -1.93
CA LYS A 147 4.55 22.43 -3.31
C LYS A 147 3.61 21.24 -3.56
N ILE A 148 4.00 20.02 -3.17
CA ILE A 148 3.13 18.83 -3.22
C ILE A 148 1.81 19.10 -2.47
N LYS A 149 1.91 19.65 -1.23
CA LYS A 149 0.75 20.02 -0.43
C LYS A 149 -0.15 21.02 -1.17
N THR A 150 0.44 22.05 -1.74
CA THR A 150 -0.28 23.12 -2.43
C THR A 150 -1.06 22.59 -3.65
N GLU A 151 -0.48 21.66 -4.42
CA GLU A 151 -1.18 21.05 -5.55
C GLU A 151 -2.36 20.18 -5.09
N MET A 152 -2.24 19.45 -3.98
CA MET A 152 -3.37 18.72 -3.40
C MET A 152 -4.45 19.69 -2.86
N ASP A 153 -4.06 20.82 -2.25
CA ASP A 153 -5.01 21.82 -1.73
C ASP A 153 -5.79 22.48 -2.87
N LYS A 154 -5.16 22.76 -4.01
CA LYS A 154 -5.84 23.29 -5.22
C LYS A 154 -6.91 22.34 -5.75
N LYS A 155 -6.75 21.03 -5.53
CA LYS A 155 -7.72 19.99 -5.91
C LYS A 155 -8.73 19.68 -4.83
N ASN A 156 -8.79 20.48 -3.77
CA ASN A 156 -9.70 20.31 -2.62
C ASN A 156 -9.60 18.92 -1.95
N VAL A 157 -8.42 18.31 -1.96
CA VAL A 157 -8.20 17.04 -1.28
C VAL A 157 -8.34 17.25 0.24
N PRO A 158 -9.08 16.40 0.97
CA PRO A 158 -9.20 16.51 2.43
C PRO A 158 -7.84 16.54 3.13
N LEU A 159 -7.70 17.38 4.16
CA LEU A 159 -6.46 17.49 4.95
C LEU A 159 -6.21 16.27 5.85
N ALA A 160 -7.28 15.57 6.22
CA ALA A 160 -7.20 14.37 7.03
C ALA A 160 -6.64 13.19 6.22
N ASN A 161 -5.91 12.29 6.88
CA ASN A 161 -5.41 11.03 6.29
C ASN A 161 -4.54 11.21 5.04
N ARG A 162 -3.78 12.30 4.98
CA ARG A 162 -2.75 12.50 3.95
C ARG A 162 -1.47 11.79 4.34
N ASN A 163 -0.99 10.95 3.46
CA ASN A 163 0.24 10.21 3.62
C ASN A 163 1.26 10.65 2.57
N LEU A 164 2.53 10.67 2.94
CA LEU A 164 3.66 10.88 2.05
C LEU A 164 4.61 9.71 2.22
N VAL A 165 4.78 8.91 1.19
CA VAL A 165 5.75 7.82 1.17
C VAL A 165 7.00 8.30 0.45
N VAL A 166 8.15 8.13 1.11
CA VAL A 166 9.46 8.59 0.64
C VAL A 166 10.47 7.45 0.62
N PRO A 167 11.46 7.47 -0.27
CA PRO A 167 12.59 6.55 -0.21
C PRO A 167 13.54 6.93 0.95
N PRO A 168 14.37 5.98 1.44
CA PRO A 168 15.32 6.22 2.53
C PRO A 168 16.31 7.38 2.27
N ALA A 169 16.67 7.58 1.00
CA ALA A 169 17.53 8.69 0.60
C ALA A 169 16.91 10.07 0.93
N VAL A 170 15.61 10.22 0.69
CA VAL A 170 14.87 11.45 1.00
C VAL A 170 14.68 11.61 2.50
N GLU A 171 14.42 10.53 3.24
CA GLU A 171 14.37 10.58 4.70
C GLU A 171 15.68 11.12 5.28
N GLY A 172 16.83 10.64 4.77
CA GLY A 172 18.15 11.15 5.16
C GLY A 172 18.29 12.65 4.91
N VAL A 173 17.79 13.15 3.78
CA VAL A 173 17.79 14.59 3.47
C VAL A 173 16.87 15.38 4.43
N LEU A 174 15.70 14.82 4.78
CA LEU A 174 14.79 15.44 5.76
C LEU A 174 15.40 15.55 7.16
N LEU A 175 16.17 14.55 7.59
CA LEU A 175 16.86 14.55 8.87
C LEU A 175 18.00 15.58 8.93
N LEU A 176 18.56 16.00 7.78
CA LEU A 176 19.58 17.05 7.70
C LEU A 176 18.99 18.47 7.69
N ASP A 177 17.69 18.63 7.44
CA ASP A 177 17.05 19.95 7.44
C ASP A 177 16.80 20.43 8.88
N ASP A 178 17.39 21.54 9.23
CA ASP A 178 17.29 22.21 10.53
C ASP A 178 15.85 22.43 11.03
N ARG A 179 14.90 22.56 10.12
CA ARG A 179 13.47 22.77 10.43
C ARG A 179 12.83 21.56 11.10
N PHE A 180 13.36 20.37 10.82
CA PHE A 180 12.90 19.12 11.44
C PHE A 180 13.64 18.82 12.74
N VAL A 181 14.85 19.33 12.91
CA VAL A 181 15.73 19.04 14.04
C VAL A 181 15.60 20.09 15.15
N LYS A 182 15.40 21.39 14.80
CA LYS A 182 15.27 22.49 15.75
C LYS A 182 13.85 22.67 16.23
N GLY A 183 13.49 22.11 17.37
CA GLY A 183 12.17 22.29 18.02
C GLY A 183 11.96 21.30 19.16
N THR A 184 10.95 21.54 20.01
CA THR A 184 10.64 20.73 21.20
C THR A 184 10.39 19.24 20.89
N LYS A 185 10.12 18.89 19.63
CA LYS A 185 10.01 17.50 19.15
C LYS A 185 11.22 17.05 18.33
N GLY A 186 12.26 17.89 18.21
CA GLY A 186 13.46 17.58 17.44
C GLY A 186 14.37 16.59 18.16
N GLU A 187 14.39 16.64 19.49
CA GLU A 187 15.18 15.72 20.32
C GLU A 187 14.66 14.28 20.16
N ASP A 188 13.34 14.06 20.21
CA ASP A 188 12.73 12.75 19.97
C ASP A 188 13.05 12.19 18.58
N ARG A 189 13.22 13.07 17.58
CA ARG A 189 13.57 12.67 16.20
C ARG A 189 15.04 12.31 16.06
N LEU A 190 15.90 13.00 16.76
CA LEU A 190 17.33 12.67 16.82
C LEU A 190 17.57 11.31 17.49
N GLU A 191 16.79 11.00 18.53
CA GLU A 191 16.88 9.69 19.21
C GLU A 191 16.29 8.56 18.37
N ASN A 192 15.13 8.77 17.75
CA ASN A 192 14.40 7.71 17.02
C ASN A 192 14.73 7.66 15.52
N GLY A 193 15.41 8.66 14.97
CA GLY A 193 15.82 8.69 13.57
C GLY A 193 14.67 8.74 12.55
N ALA A 194 13.47 9.14 12.95
CA ALA A 194 12.30 9.11 12.07
C ALA A 194 11.57 10.45 11.99
N VAL A 195 11.17 10.86 10.79
CA VAL A 195 10.32 12.02 10.54
C VAL A 195 8.87 11.58 10.46
N ALA A 196 8.12 11.73 11.54
CA ALA A 196 6.73 11.25 11.61
C ALA A 196 5.73 12.11 10.83
N ARG A 197 5.89 13.44 10.80
CA ARG A 197 4.95 14.37 10.13
C ARG A 197 5.65 15.61 9.57
N ALA A 198 5.26 16.03 8.37
CA ALA A 198 5.70 17.26 7.74
C ALA A 198 4.57 17.88 6.89
N ALA A 199 4.42 19.21 6.95
CA ALA A 199 3.45 19.98 6.13
C ALA A 199 2.01 19.41 6.10
N GLY A 200 1.59 18.71 7.14
CA GLY A 200 0.27 18.07 7.22
C GLY A 200 0.21 16.63 6.72
N PHE A 201 1.32 16.08 6.22
CA PHE A 201 1.45 14.67 5.84
C PHE A 201 1.96 13.82 7.00
N SER A 202 1.49 12.57 7.09
CA SER A 202 2.18 11.50 7.79
C SER A 202 3.24 10.91 6.87
N ILE A 203 4.49 10.93 7.29
CA ILE A 203 5.62 10.44 6.47
C ILE A 203 5.88 8.98 6.79
N HIS A 204 6.02 8.20 5.73
CA HIS A 204 6.35 6.77 5.78
C HIS A 204 7.52 6.51 4.84
N VAL A 205 8.38 5.58 5.22
CA VAL A 205 9.56 5.22 4.42
C VAL A 205 9.31 3.87 3.78
N SER A 206 9.52 3.78 2.47
CA SER A 206 9.48 2.54 1.73
C SER A 206 10.79 2.35 0.96
N ASN A 207 11.40 1.18 1.14
CA ASN A 207 12.64 0.80 0.45
C ASN A 207 12.36 -0.03 -0.82
N ALA A 208 11.16 0.09 -1.39
CA ALA A 208 10.82 -0.60 -2.64
C ALA A 208 11.67 -0.04 -3.81
N PRO A 209 12.25 -0.89 -4.68
CA PRO A 209 13.09 -0.44 -5.79
C PRO A 209 12.39 0.56 -6.72
N ALA A 210 11.08 0.40 -6.93
CA ALA A 210 10.28 1.31 -7.76
C ALA A 210 10.14 2.73 -7.16
N MET A 211 10.42 2.89 -5.85
CA MET A 211 10.37 4.18 -5.15
C MET A 211 11.71 4.91 -5.07
N GLU A 212 12.82 4.32 -5.53
CA GLU A 212 14.17 4.87 -5.36
C GLU A 212 14.31 6.34 -5.79
N ASN A 213 13.66 6.69 -6.90
CA ASN A 213 13.68 8.06 -7.46
C ASN A 213 12.30 8.73 -7.44
N SER A 214 11.43 8.34 -6.51
CA SER A 214 10.06 8.86 -6.49
C SER A 214 9.58 9.06 -5.05
N MET A 215 8.74 10.08 -4.86
CA MET A 215 7.93 10.26 -3.66
C MET A 215 6.46 10.23 -4.07
N VAL A 216 5.61 9.65 -3.25
CA VAL A 216 4.17 9.59 -3.51
C VAL A 216 3.41 10.18 -2.33
N ALA A 217 2.62 11.23 -2.61
CA ALA A 217 1.68 11.78 -1.64
C ALA A 217 0.25 11.44 -2.06
N PHE A 218 -0.54 10.96 -1.12
CA PHE A 218 -1.91 10.55 -1.39
C PHE A 218 -2.81 10.67 -0.16
N ASN A 219 -4.11 10.76 -0.41
CA ASN A 219 -5.10 10.59 0.63
C ASN A 219 -5.51 9.11 0.70
N ARG A 220 -5.77 8.58 1.89
CA ARG A 220 -6.15 7.18 2.11
C ARG A 220 -7.26 6.69 1.16
N ASP A 221 -8.28 7.54 0.95
CA ASP A 221 -9.47 7.17 0.19
C ASP A 221 -9.30 7.34 -1.33
N SER A 222 -8.12 7.83 -1.78
CA SER A 222 -7.82 7.99 -3.19
C SER A 222 -7.31 6.73 -3.88
N MET A 223 -7.01 5.71 -3.09
CA MET A 223 -6.47 4.45 -3.57
C MET A 223 -7.12 3.29 -2.85
N THR A 224 -7.40 2.24 -3.57
CA THR A 224 -7.97 1.00 -3.03
C THR A 224 -7.05 -0.16 -3.34
N PHE A 225 -6.79 -0.95 -2.32
CA PHE A 225 -6.08 -2.21 -2.41
C PHE A 225 -6.93 -3.32 -1.81
N ALA A 226 -6.98 -4.43 -2.49
CA ALA A 226 -7.68 -5.60 -2.02
C ALA A 226 -6.78 -6.82 -2.19
N ASN A 227 -6.60 -7.58 -1.13
CA ASN A 227 -5.75 -8.75 -1.07
C ASN A 227 -6.45 -9.91 -0.40
N GLN A 228 -6.25 -11.09 -0.95
CA GLN A 228 -6.71 -12.33 -0.36
C GLN A 228 -5.62 -13.40 -0.46
N LEU A 229 -5.20 -13.93 0.68
CA LEU A 229 -4.48 -15.19 0.71
C LEU A 229 -5.49 -16.32 0.54
N THR A 230 -5.56 -16.87 -0.67
CA THR A 230 -6.66 -17.74 -1.09
C THR A 230 -6.55 -19.13 -0.48
N GLU A 231 -5.37 -19.72 -0.51
CA GLU A 231 -5.16 -21.09 -0.03
C GLU A 231 -3.72 -21.29 0.45
N THR A 232 -3.56 -21.99 1.56
CA THR A 232 -2.28 -22.55 1.99
C THR A 232 -2.50 -24.04 2.22
N GLU A 233 -1.81 -24.86 1.45
CA GLU A 233 -1.94 -26.31 1.49
C GLU A 233 -0.58 -26.95 1.78
N ALA A 234 -0.57 -27.84 2.76
CA ALA A 234 0.55 -28.72 3.00
C ALA A 234 0.34 -30.04 2.26
N TYR A 235 1.33 -30.49 1.54
CA TYR A 235 1.25 -31.75 0.82
C TYR A 235 2.59 -32.48 0.83
N ARG A 236 2.54 -33.77 0.56
CA ARG A 236 3.73 -34.62 0.45
C ARG A 236 3.96 -34.96 -1.00
N PRO A 237 5.09 -34.51 -1.61
CA PRO A 237 5.41 -34.83 -3.01
C PRO A 237 5.57 -36.33 -3.23
N GLU A 238 4.98 -36.86 -4.30
CA GLU A 238 5.03 -38.30 -4.61
C GLU A 238 6.45 -38.84 -4.86
N LYS A 239 7.34 -37.99 -5.36
CA LYS A 239 8.70 -38.40 -5.79
C LYS A 239 9.80 -38.04 -4.77
N ARG A 240 9.45 -37.51 -3.59
CA ARG A 240 10.42 -37.06 -2.57
C ARG A 240 9.94 -37.37 -1.17
N PHE A 241 10.87 -37.68 -0.28
CA PHE A 241 10.61 -37.77 1.16
C PHE A 241 10.75 -36.39 1.79
N ALA A 242 9.71 -35.57 1.65
CA ALA A 242 9.72 -34.19 2.08
C ALA A 242 8.32 -33.72 2.43
N ASP A 243 8.22 -32.74 3.33
CA ASP A 243 7.00 -31.99 3.56
C ASP A 243 7.05 -30.70 2.70
N ALA A 244 6.01 -30.48 1.90
CA ALA A 244 5.90 -29.32 1.04
C ALA A 244 4.71 -28.45 1.41
N VAL A 245 4.86 -27.14 1.19
CA VAL A 245 3.81 -26.16 1.41
C VAL A 245 3.70 -25.27 0.17
N LYS A 246 2.49 -25.11 -0.32
CA LYS A 246 2.16 -24.18 -1.40
C LYS A 246 1.06 -23.22 -0.95
N GLY A 247 1.06 -22.03 -1.50
CA GLY A 247 0.01 -21.06 -1.25
C GLY A 247 -0.12 -20.07 -2.39
N LEU A 248 -1.31 -19.54 -2.55
CA LEU A 248 -1.70 -18.59 -3.58
C LEU A 248 -2.18 -17.30 -2.92
N SER A 249 -1.63 -16.17 -3.36
CA SER A 249 -2.07 -14.83 -2.99
C SER A 249 -2.61 -14.12 -4.22
N LEU A 250 -3.80 -13.53 -4.09
CA LEU A 250 -4.46 -12.76 -5.13
C LEU A 250 -4.62 -11.32 -4.65
N CYS A 251 -4.24 -10.36 -5.46
CA CYS A 251 -4.44 -8.96 -5.12
C CYS A 251 -4.82 -8.11 -6.32
N GLY A 252 -5.40 -6.95 -6.03
CA GLY A 252 -5.71 -5.91 -6.99
C GLY A 252 -5.54 -4.54 -6.35
N ALA A 253 -5.08 -3.59 -7.13
CA ALA A 253 -4.94 -2.20 -6.70
C ALA A 253 -5.48 -1.26 -7.77
N LYS A 254 -6.12 -0.16 -7.32
CA LYS A 254 -6.62 0.89 -8.21
C LYS A 254 -6.52 2.25 -7.56
N VAL A 255 -6.13 3.23 -8.35
CA VAL A 255 -6.26 4.65 -8.00
C VAL A 255 -7.69 5.08 -8.35
N THR A 256 -8.50 5.34 -7.31
CA THR A 256 -9.92 5.72 -7.45
C THR A 256 -10.08 7.22 -7.71
N ARG A 257 -9.18 8.04 -7.14
CA ARG A 257 -9.17 9.49 -7.32
C ARG A 257 -7.78 9.97 -7.73
N PRO A 258 -7.44 9.97 -9.05
CA PRO A 258 -6.13 10.38 -9.53
C PRO A 258 -5.74 11.79 -9.09
N ASP A 259 -6.68 12.73 -9.02
CA ASP A 259 -6.47 14.12 -8.59
C ASP A 259 -6.03 14.26 -7.12
N ALA A 260 -6.19 13.21 -6.30
CA ALA A 260 -5.75 13.18 -4.92
C ALA A 260 -4.44 12.40 -4.72
N VAL A 261 -3.75 12.04 -5.80
CA VAL A 261 -2.47 11.34 -5.80
C VAL A 261 -1.42 12.17 -6.54
N VAL A 262 -0.34 12.51 -5.84
CA VAL A 262 0.80 13.23 -6.39
C VAL A 262 1.99 12.30 -6.48
N VAL A 263 2.52 12.14 -7.68
CA VAL A 263 3.77 11.43 -7.95
C VAL A 263 4.85 12.47 -8.20
N TYR A 264 5.84 12.51 -7.34
CA TYR A 264 6.99 13.41 -7.47
C TYR A 264 8.22 12.60 -7.89
N THR A 265 8.76 12.89 -9.08
CA THR A 265 9.96 12.24 -9.60
C THR A 265 11.20 13.06 -9.21
N ILE A 266 12.15 12.41 -8.57
CA ILE A 266 13.42 13.02 -8.16
C ILE A 266 14.37 12.99 -9.36
N THR A 267 14.79 14.17 -9.80
CA THR A 267 15.79 14.30 -10.87
C THR A 267 17.19 14.49 -10.28
N ALA A 268 18.18 13.92 -10.96
CA ALA A 268 19.57 13.95 -10.55
C ALA A 268 20.19 15.36 -10.52
#